data_b32b431d7ab30d6ec5a93e4556454842
#
_entry.id   b32b431d7ab30d6ec5a93e4556454842
#
_cell.length_a   1.000
_cell.length_b   1.000
_cell.length_c   1.000
_cell.angle_alpha   90.00
_cell.angle_beta   90.00
_cell.angle_gamma   90.00
#
_symmetry.space_group_name_H-M   'P 1'
#
loop_
_entity.id
_entity.type
_entity.pdbx_description
1 polymer ?
#
loop_
_entity_poly.entity_id
_entity_poly.type
_entity_poly.pdbx_seq_one_letter_code
_entity_poly.pdbx_strand_id
1 'polypeptide(L)'
;MIIAVDFDGTLQINGTANIGLIQRLRQAQRRGDTVILWTCREGNRLAEALLFLQRNGFRPNYVNSNCPDAIARLKGDPRKIFADVYIDDKSAK
;
A
#
# COMPACT_ATOMS: atom_id res chain seq x y z
N MET A 1 12.25 -6.10 -0.24
CA MET A 1 11.03 -6.56 -0.94
C MET A 1 10.08 -5.40 -1.14
N ILE A 2 9.39 -5.37 -2.25
CA ILE A 2 8.38 -4.36 -2.56
C ILE A 2 7.00 -5.01 -2.42
N ILE A 3 6.13 -4.43 -1.60
CA ILE A 3 4.79 -4.94 -1.31
C ILE A 3 3.78 -3.89 -1.76
N ALA A 4 2.90 -4.24 -2.70
CA ALA A 4 1.79 -3.39 -3.10
C ALA A 4 0.54 -3.88 -2.39
N VAL A 5 -0.20 -2.98 -1.76
CA VAL A 5 -1.39 -3.31 -0.99
C VAL A 5 -2.56 -2.41 -1.39
N ASP A 6 -3.73 -3.00 -1.58
CA ASP A 6 -4.97 -2.28 -1.86
C ASP A 6 -5.58 -1.73 -0.57
N PHE A 7 -6.46 -0.75 -0.69
CA PHE A 7 -7.13 -0.14 0.44
C PHE A 7 -8.52 -0.73 0.70
N ASP A 8 -9.45 -0.53 -0.23
CA ASP A 8 -10.84 -0.95 -0.06
C ASP A 8 -10.95 -2.49 -0.06
N GLY A 9 -11.58 -3.05 0.97
CA GLY A 9 -11.70 -4.49 1.12
C GLY A 9 -10.44 -5.20 1.59
N THR A 10 -9.37 -4.46 1.87
CA THR A 10 -8.06 -5.02 2.23
C THR A 10 -7.54 -4.41 3.52
N LEU A 11 -7.13 -3.14 3.49
CA LEU A 11 -6.70 -2.41 4.69
C LEU A 11 -7.90 -1.89 5.49
N GLN A 12 -8.98 -1.56 4.81
CA GLN A 12 -10.26 -1.20 5.42
C GLN A 12 -11.34 -2.17 4.93
N ILE A 13 -11.98 -2.87 5.84
CA ILE A 13 -13.05 -3.83 5.55
C ILE A 13 -14.30 -3.39 6.29
N ASN A 14 -15.36 -3.06 5.54
CA ASN A 14 -16.62 -2.58 6.11
C ASN A 14 -16.42 -1.41 7.09
N GLY A 15 -15.55 -0.47 6.72
CA GLY A 15 -15.27 0.71 7.53
C GLY A 15 -14.32 0.47 8.71
N THR A 16 -13.86 -0.75 8.89
CA THR A 16 -12.99 -1.14 10.01
C THR A 16 -11.58 -1.43 9.53
N ALA A 17 -10.58 -1.00 10.29
CA ALA A 17 -9.19 -1.24 9.96
C ALA A 17 -8.83 -2.72 10.11
N ASN A 18 -8.14 -3.26 9.12
CA ASN A 18 -7.53 -4.59 9.19
C ASN A 18 -6.23 -4.50 9.99
N ILE A 19 -6.34 -4.52 11.29
CA ILE A 19 -5.22 -4.27 12.22
C ILE A 19 -4.10 -5.31 12.04
N GLY A 20 -4.46 -6.57 11.87
CA GLY A 20 -3.47 -7.64 11.68
C GLY A 20 -2.60 -7.40 10.46
N LEU A 21 -3.21 -7.02 9.34
CA LEU A 21 -2.48 -6.71 8.12
C LEU A 21 -1.62 -5.44 8.31
N ILE A 22 -2.18 -4.38 8.88
CA ILE A 22 -1.45 -3.14 9.13
C ILE A 22 -0.20 -3.41 9.97
N GLN A 23 -0.32 -4.22 11.02
CA GLN A 23 0.82 -4.56 11.86
C GLN A 23 1.90 -5.32 11.09
N ARG A 24 1.50 -6.27 10.23
CA ARG A 24 2.45 -7.01 9.38
C ARG A 24 3.18 -6.10 8.41
N LEU A 25 2.46 -5.14 7.82
CA LEU A 25 3.08 -4.17 6.89
C LEU A 25 4.04 -3.24 7.62
N ARG A 26 3.70 -2.80 8.83
CA ARG A 26 4.60 -1.98 9.64
C ARG A 26 5.88 -2.75 10.01
N GLN A 27 5.75 -4.03 10.35
CA GLN A 27 6.91 -4.88 10.62
C GLN A 27 7.77 -5.05 9.38
N ALA A 28 7.15 -5.22 8.21
CA ALA A 28 7.88 -5.29 6.94
C ALA A 28 8.69 -4.02 6.69
N GLN A 29 8.09 -2.86 6.93
CA GLN A 29 8.79 -1.57 6.79
C GLN A 29 9.98 -1.47 7.73
N ARG A 30 9.87 -1.98 8.95
CA ARG A 30 10.97 -1.99 9.92
C ARG A 30 12.13 -2.87 9.45
N ARG A 31 11.85 -3.91 8.66
CA ARG A 31 12.89 -4.76 8.07
C ARG A 31 13.53 -4.15 6.84
N GLY A 32 13.06 -2.99 6.39
CA GLY A 32 13.55 -2.34 5.20
C GLY A 32 12.74 -2.63 3.93
N ASP A 33 11.60 -3.30 4.06
CA ASP A 33 10.70 -3.52 2.92
C ASP A 33 9.94 -2.24 2.57
N THR A 34 9.61 -2.09 1.29
CA THR A 34 8.86 -0.94 0.79
C THR A 34 7.40 -1.32 0.61
N VAL A 35 6.49 -0.50 1.15
CA VAL A 35 5.05 -0.72 1.00
C VAL A 35 4.47 0.39 0.13
N ILE A 36 3.78 -0.01 -0.95
CA ILE A 36 3.09 0.89 -1.86
C ILE A 36 1.59 0.72 -1.66
N LEU A 37 0.90 1.80 -1.35
CA LEU A 37 -0.56 1.80 -1.37
C LEU A 37 -1.01 1.93 -2.82
N TRP A 38 -1.79 0.96 -3.29
CA TRP A 38 -2.29 0.92 -4.66
C TRP A 38 -3.81 0.91 -4.61
N THR A 39 -4.43 2.05 -4.96
CA THR A 39 -5.86 2.23 -4.81
C THR A 39 -6.44 3.01 -5.99
N CYS A 40 -7.72 2.73 -6.31
CA CYS A 40 -8.46 3.51 -7.29
C CYS A 40 -8.99 4.83 -6.73
N ARG A 41 -8.86 5.06 -5.43
CA ARG A 41 -9.31 6.30 -4.83
C ARG A 41 -8.48 7.49 -5.31
N GLU A 42 -9.17 8.62 -5.51
CA GLU A 42 -8.56 9.88 -5.95
C GLU A 42 -9.11 11.03 -5.11
N GLY A 43 -8.45 12.19 -5.18
CA GLY A 43 -8.93 13.42 -4.56
C GLY A 43 -9.22 13.27 -3.08
N ASN A 44 -10.38 13.75 -2.66
CA ASN A 44 -10.79 13.74 -1.25
C ASN A 44 -10.92 12.32 -0.69
N ARG A 45 -11.35 11.37 -1.51
CA ARG A 45 -11.47 9.98 -1.07
C ARG A 45 -10.10 9.37 -0.76
N LEU A 46 -9.09 9.72 -1.55
CA LEU A 46 -7.72 9.29 -1.29
C LEU A 46 -7.18 9.94 -0.01
N ALA A 47 -7.43 11.24 0.17
CA ALA A 47 -7.03 11.94 1.39
C ALA A 47 -7.65 11.30 2.64
N GLU A 48 -8.93 10.92 2.57
CA GLU A 48 -9.61 10.22 3.66
C GLU A 48 -8.96 8.87 3.97
N ALA A 49 -8.58 8.11 2.94
CA ALA A 49 -7.91 6.83 3.11
C ALA A 49 -6.56 6.98 3.81
N LEU A 50 -5.77 7.97 3.39
CA LEU A 50 -4.47 8.23 3.99
C LEU A 50 -4.60 8.67 5.45
N LEU A 51 -5.60 9.52 5.75
CA LEU A 51 -5.87 9.94 7.13
C LEU A 51 -6.30 8.76 8.00
N PHE A 52 -7.15 7.88 7.46
CA PHE A 52 -7.58 6.67 8.15
C PHE A 52 -6.36 5.79 8.51
N LEU A 53 -5.44 5.59 7.57
CA LEU A 53 -4.24 4.81 7.82
C LEU A 53 -3.34 5.47 8.86
N GLN A 54 -3.18 6.81 8.78
CA GLN A 54 -2.39 7.56 9.75
C GLN A 54 -2.95 7.41 11.16
N ARG A 55 -4.27 7.46 11.31
CA ARG A 55 -4.93 7.26 12.62
C ARG A 55 -4.71 5.86 13.18
N ASN A 56 -4.45 4.90 12.30
CA ASN A 56 -4.13 3.52 12.70
C ASN A 56 -2.63 3.26 12.73
N GLY A 57 -1.81 4.31 12.73
CA GLY A 57 -0.38 4.23 12.93
C GLY A 57 0.41 3.73 11.73
N PHE A 58 -0.14 3.83 10.52
CA PHE A 58 0.49 3.32 9.31
C PHE A 58 0.65 4.40 8.25
N ARG A 59 1.81 4.46 7.62
CA ARG A 59 2.08 5.32 6.48
C ARG A 59 2.75 4.50 5.38
N PRO A 60 2.12 4.36 4.19
CA PRO A 60 2.79 3.69 3.08
C PRO A 60 4.01 4.50 2.61
N ASN A 61 4.99 3.82 2.05
CA ASN A 61 6.18 4.47 1.50
C ASN A 61 5.84 5.27 0.24
N TYR A 62 4.96 4.74 -0.60
CA TYR A 62 4.51 5.38 -1.83
C TYR A 62 3.02 5.16 -2.02
N VAL A 63 2.37 6.04 -2.78
CA VAL A 63 0.95 5.96 -3.09
C VAL A 63 0.80 6.00 -4.60
N ASN A 64 0.26 4.93 -5.19
CA ASN A 64 -0.02 4.81 -6.63
C ASN A 64 1.18 5.13 -7.53
N SER A 65 2.39 4.90 -7.02
CA SER A 65 3.61 5.11 -7.80
C SER A 65 4.65 4.06 -7.47
N ASN A 66 5.49 3.73 -8.43
CA ASN A 66 6.59 2.82 -8.21
C ASN A 66 7.68 3.47 -7.36
N CYS A 67 8.45 2.67 -6.64
CA CYS A 67 9.60 3.19 -5.93
C CYS A 67 10.69 3.60 -6.93
N PRO A 68 11.54 4.60 -6.58
CA PRO A 68 12.57 5.10 -7.51
C PRO A 68 13.49 4.02 -8.05
N ASP A 69 13.87 3.03 -7.25
CA ASP A 69 14.74 1.95 -7.69
C ASP A 69 14.10 1.10 -8.78
N ALA A 70 12.79 0.82 -8.67
CA ALA A 70 12.07 0.08 -9.69
C ALA A 70 11.98 0.88 -10.99
N ILE A 71 11.73 2.18 -10.91
CA ILE A 71 11.68 3.07 -12.07
C ILE A 71 13.04 3.05 -12.79
N ALA A 72 14.13 3.17 -12.06
CA ALA A 72 15.48 3.16 -12.62
C ALA A 72 15.79 1.83 -13.31
N ARG A 73 15.44 0.70 -12.70
CA ARG A 73 15.70 -0.63 -13.28
C ARG A 73 14.89 -0.89 -14.54
N LEU A 74 13.66 -0.35 -14.62
CA LEU A 74 12.77 -0.57 -15.74
C LEU A 74 12.89 0.48 -16.85
N LYS A 75 13.83 1.41 -16.70
CA LYS A 75 14.09 2.49 -17.66
C LYS A 75 12.88 3.35 -17.94
N GLY A 76 12.10 3.63 -16.88
CA GLY A 76 10.91 4.45 -16.98
C GLY A 76 9.84 3.97 -16.01
N ASP A 77 8.86 4.82 -15.73
CA ASP A 77 7.77 4.48 -14.81
C ASP A 77 6.71 3.68 -15.57
N PRO A 78 6.58 2.37 -15.34
CA PRO A 78 5.55 1.59 -16.02
C PRO A 78 4.17 1.98 -15.50
N ARG A 79 3.13 1.80 -16.32
CA ARG A 79 1.74 2.06 -15.90
C ARG A 79 1.30 1.15 -14.75
N LYS A 80 1.82 -0.07 -14.73
CA LYS A 80 1.50 -1.04 -13.68
C LYS A 80 2.48 -0.89 -12.53
N ILE A 81 1.96 -0.90 -11.30
CA ILE A 81 2.80 -0.88 -10.11
C ILE A 81 3.62 -2.17 -10.06
N PHE A 82 4.94 -2.03 -9.96
CA PHE A 82 5.84 -3.16 -9.79
C PHE A 82 5.98 -3.50 -8.31
N ALA A 83 5.74 -4.77 -7.97
CA ALA A 83 5.93 -5.26 -6.62
C ALA A 83 6.29 -6.74 -6.64
N ASP A 84 6.99 -7.18 -5.59
CA ASP A 84 7.27 -8.59 -5.39
C ASP A 84 6.02 -9.33 -4.90
N VAL A 85 5.19 -8.64 -4.12
CA VAL A 85 3.96 -9.19 -3.55
C VAL A 85 2.84 -8.17 -3.74
N TYR A 86 1.67 -8.67 -4.18
CA TYR A 86 0.45 -7.86 -4.30
C TYR A 86 -0.58 -8.40 -3.31
N ILE A 87 -1.06 -7.54 -2.42
CA ILE A 87 -2.08 -7.90 -1.43
C ILE A 87 -3.37 -7.15 -1.75
N ASP A 88 -4.43 -7.90 -2.06
CA ASP A 88 -5.75 -7.36 -2.37
C ASP A 88 -6.83 -8.06 -1.53
N ASP A 89 -8.10 -7.78 -1.81
CA ASP A 89 -9.23 -8.33 -1.07
C ASP A 89 -9.31 -9.86 -1.13
N LYS A 90 -8.68 -10.50 -2.12
CA LYS A 90 -8.67 -11.95 -2.25
C LYS A 90 -7.55 -12.59 -1.43
N SER A 91 -6.46 -11.89 -1.22
CA SER A 91 -5.27 -12.41 -0.54
C SER A 91 -5.10 -11.90 0.89
N ALA A 92 -5.92 -10.96 1.36
CA ALA A 92 -5.77 -10.30 2.66
C ALA A 92 -6.51 -11.03 3.79
N LYS A 93 -6.88 -12.25 3.61
CA LYS A 93 -7.64 -13.03 4.60
C LYS A 93 -6.79 -13.46 5.79
#